data_768c539052f647942eedddde45668318
#
_entry.id   768c539052f647942eedddde45668318
#
_cell.length_a   1.000
_cell.length_b   1.000
_cell.length_c   1.000
_cell.angle_alpha   90.00
_cell.angle_beta   90.00
_cell.angle_gamma   90.00
#
_symmetry.space_group_name_H-M   'P 1'
#
loop_
_entity.id
_entity.type
_entity.pdbx_description
1 polymer ?
#
loop_
_entity_poly.entity_id
_entity_poly.type
_entity_poly.pdbx_seq_one_letter_code
_entity_poly.pdbx_strand_id
1 'polypeptide(L)'
;MTTLLILTVLVLGLLVVLRLSRVADLTRELRGLREERITERENRISGRLMWAFGAIYLILFTWMPIHFHEVFLPPAASTQGVLIDQLYDINWVVLGIVFFGTNIALFWFAGKYYHRDGKRAYWYPHNDKLEMIWTIVPTIVLVAGIIYGIIVWNRITAPVAPGTMQVEMYSKQFDWTFRYPGKDGKLGATDFRLITSDNPLGIVTRKSLSDRLATLKQESAQATADREAQAATLPTSSLEDRDADIAHINRMIERLMGLQKLMEDDIKANGANSAYMHGADDKVTKEFHLPVDTDVELLMRSQDVIHSAYLPHMRAQMNTVPGMTTRMHLKPTITTDSMRVMTNNPEFDYILMCNKVCGISHYNMQAPLTVEAAGAFKVWNIMLPVFEKAGSPAPAATAEATPAEGTEETSGTN
;
A
#
# COMPACT_ATOMS: atom_id res chain seq x y z
N MET A 1 -11.09 -27.61 0.00
CA MET A 1 -10.97 -29.04 -0.37
C MET A 1 -11.13 -29.26 -1.89
N THR A 2 -12.14 -28.74 -2.56
CA THR A 2 -12.37 -28.91 -4.01
C THR A 2 -11.21 -28.43 -4.90
N THR A 3 -10.62 -27.26 -4.61
CA THR A 3 -9.46 -26.72 -5.34
C THR A 3 -8.22 -27.60 -5.22
N LEU A 4 -7.94 -28.14 -4.04
CA LEU A 4 -6.81 -29.05 -3.82
C LEU A 4 -7.03 -30.35 -4.58
N LEU A 5 -8.24 -30.87 -4.60
CA LEU A 5 -8.61 -32.10 -5.33
C LEU A 5 -8.45 -31.89 -6.86
N ILE A 6 -8.90 -30.76 -7.39
CA ILE A 6 -8.73 -30.41 -8.80
C ILE A 6 -7.25 -30.29 -9.15
N LEU A 7 -6.45 -29.61 -8.34
CA LEU A 7 -5.01 -29.49 -8.56
C LEU A 7 -4.30 -30.84 -8.54
N THR A 8 -4.69 -31.72 -7.59
CA THR A 8 -4.14 -33.07 -7.49
C THR A 8 -4.49 -33.91 -8.72
N VAL A 9 -5.74 -33.82 -9.20
CA VAL A 9 -6.16 -34.53 -10.42
C VAL A 9 -5.42 -34.04 -11.64
N LEU A 10 -5.21 -32.72 -11.76
CA LEU A 10 -4.43 -32.13 -12.87
C LEU A 10 -2.96 -32.57 -12.85
N VAL A 11 -2.33 -32.58 -11.67
CA VAL A 11 -0.94 -33.03 -11.49
C VAL A 11 -0.82 -34.53 -11.80
N LEU A 12 -1.74 -35.35 -11.29
CA LEU A 12 -1.77 -36.78 -11.59
C LEU A 12 -2.01 -37.03 -13.10
N GLY A 13 -2.91 -36.29 -13.73
CA GLY A 13 -3.15 -36.36 -15.17
C GLY A 13 -1.89 -36.02 -15.97
N LEU A 14 -1.20 -34.95 -15.60
CA LEU A 14 0.09 -34.57 -16.21
C LEU A 14 1.14 -35.66 -16.02
N LEU A 15 1.28 -36.22 -14.82
CA LEU A 15 2.22 -37.31 -14.55
C LEU A 15 1.91 -38.57 -15.36
N VAL A 16 0.63 -38.91 -15.53
CA VAL A 16 0.21 -40.04 -16.39
C VAL A 16 0.60 -39.79 -17.84
N VAL A 17 0.35 -38.59 -18.38
CA VAL A 17 0.73 -38.19 -19.74
C VAL A 17 2.25 -38.29 -19.92
N LEU A 18 3.04 -37.77 -18.98
CA LEU A 18 4.50 -37.84 -19.02
C LEU A 18 5.01 -39.28 -18.95
N ARG A 19 4.38 -40.16 -18.15
CA ARG A 19 4.76 -41.59 -18.05
C ARG A 19 4.40 -42.35 -19.34
N LEU A 20 3.22 -42.08 -19.88
CA LEU A 20 2.80 -42.68 -21.17
C LEU A 20 3.72 -42.24 -22.33
N SER A 21 4.08 -40.97 -22.38
CA SER A 21 5.07 -40.45 -23.34
C SER A 21 6.41 -41.22 -23.24
N ARG A 22 6.92 -41.35 -22.00
CA ARG A 22 8.19 -42.09 -21.78
C ARG A 22 8.11 -43.57 -22.12
N VAL A 23 6.98 -44.22 -21.84
CA VAL A 23 6.74 -45.62 -22.26
C VAL A 23 6.69 -45.73 -23.80
N ALA A 24 6.04 -44.76 -24.46
CA ALA A 24 6.01 -44.72 -25.92
C ALA A 24 7.42 -44.56 -26.53
N ASP A 25 8.25 -43.66 -25.94
CA ASP A 25 9.63 -43.44 -26.38
C ASP A 25 10.51 -44.69 -26.18
N LEU A 26 10.44 -45.33 -25.02
CA LEU A 26 11.14 -46.60 -24.75
C LEU A 26 10.68 -47.72 -25.68
N THR A 27 9.39 -47.78 -25.99
CA THR A 27 8.83 -48.77 -26.94
C THR A 27 9.36 -48.52 -28.35
N ARG A 28 9.51 -47.25 -28.75
CA ARG A 28 10.12 -46.87 -30.05
C ARG A 28 11.59 -47.25 -30.12
N GLU A 29 12.33 -46.99 -29.01
CA GLU A 29 13.75 -47.36 -28.91
C GLU A 29 13.94 -48.87 -28.96
N LEU A 30 13.15 -49.67 -28.23
CA LEU A 30 13.16 -51.12 -28.28
C LEU A 30 12.79 -51.71 -29.65
N ARG A 31 11.97 -50.98 -30.43
CA ARG A 31 11.61 -51.37 -31.80
C ARG A 31 12.64 -50.94 -32.85
N GLY A 32 13.77 -50.34 -32.42
CA GLY A 32 14.81 -49.89 -33.33
C GLY A 32 14.41 -48.68 -34.18
N LEU A 33 13.32 -47.98 -33.81
CA LEU A 33 12.88 -46.75 -34.45
C LEU A 33 13.71 -45.60 -33.85
N ARG A 34 14.82 -45.23 -34.49
CA ARG A 34 15.64 -44.08 -34.08
C ARG A 34 14.85 -42.77 -34.27
N GLU A 35 15.07 -41.80 -33.36
CA GLU A 35 14.50 -40.43 -33.39
C GLU A 35 14.75 -39.71 -34.74
N GLU A 36 15.76 -40.09 -35.49
CA GLU A 36 16.13 -39.53 -36.80
C GLU A 36 15.08 -39.77 -37.90
N ARG A 37 14.02 -40.53 -37.61
CA ARG A 37 12.93 -40.82 -38.58
C ARG A 37 11.59 -40.27 -38.12
N ILE A 38 11.56 -38.99 -37.73
CA ILE A 38 10.29 -38.27 -37.52
C ILE A 38 9.61 -38.16 -38.91
N THR A 39 8.44 -38.74 -39.01
CA THR A 39 7.72 -38.78 -40.30
C THR A 39 7.10 -37.40 -40.60
N GLU A 40 6.92 -37.09 -41.91
CA GLU A 40 6.21 -35.87 -42.33
C GLU A 40 4.80 -35.79 -41.72
N ARG A 41 4.15 -36.94 -41.49
CA ARG A 41 2.84 -37.02 -40.85
C ARG A 41 2.90 -36.52 -39.41
N GLU A 42 3.92 -36.89 -38.63
CA GLU A 42 4.11 -36.44 -37.23
C GLU A 42 4.39 -34.95 -37.18
N ASN A 43 5.24 -34.43 -38.06
CA ASN A 43 5.50 -33.00 -38.16
C ASN A 43 4.23 -32.20 -38.50
N ARG A 44 3.39 -32.71 -39.40
CA ARG A 44 2.11 -32.11 -39.77
C ARG A 44 1.11 -32.13 -38.62
N ILE A 45 1.08 -33.20 -37.84
CA ILE A 45 0.24 -33.30 -36.63
C ILE A 45 0.71 -32.27 -35.60
N SER A 46 2.02 -32.20 -35.34
CA SER A 46 2.60 -31.22 -34.42
C SER A 46 2.28 -29.79 -34.84
N GLY A 47 2.39 -29.46 -36.13
CA GLY A 47 2.01 -28.17 -36.67
C GLY A 47 0.52 -27.82 -36.43
N ARG A 48 -0.38 -28.81 -36.66
CA ARG A 48 -1.82 -28.64 -36.37
C ARG A 48 -2.11 -28.48 -34.87
N LEU A 49 -1.39 -29.22 -34.02
CA LEU A 49 -1.48 -29.09 -32.58
C LEU A 49 -1.04 -27.71 -32.11
N MET A 50 -0.02 -27.10 -32.74
CA MET A 50 0.38 -25.70 -32.44
C MET A 50 -0.74 -24.71 -32.73
N TRP A 51 -1.46 -24.88 -33.86
CA TRP A 51 -2.63 -24.05 -34.17
C TRP A 51 -3.76 -24.26 -33.17
N ALA A 52 -4.07 -25.51 -32.83
CA ALA A 52 -5.12 -25.83 -31.86
C ALA A 52 -4.77 -25.24 -30.47
N PHE A 53 -3.53 -25.44 -30.04
CA PHE A 53 -3.04 -24.86 -28.78
C PHE A 53 -3.10 -23.34 -28.81
N GLY A 54 -2.61 -22.69 -29.87
CA GLY A 54 -2.67 -21.24 -30.03
C GLY A 54 -4.10 -20.69 -30.00
N ALA A 55 -5.04 -21.39 -30.65
CA ALA A 55 -6.45 -20.99 -30.62
C ALA A 55 -7.03 -21.10 -29.20
N ILE A 56 -6.83 -22.21 -28.49
CA ILE A 56 -7.28 -22.41 -27.11
C ILE A 56 -6.64 -21.36 -26.20
N TYR A 57 -5.34 -21.12 -26.34
CA TYR A 57 -4.60 -20.13 -25.58
C TYR A 57 -5.19 -18.73 -25.76
N LEU A 58 -5.37 -18.28 -27.00
CA LEU A 58 -5.92 -16.95 -27.28
C LEU A 58 -7.37 -16.80 -26.83
N ILE A 59 -8.20 -17.85 -26.99
CA ILE A 59 -9.57 -17.87 -26.46
C ILE A 59 -9.57 -17.72 -24.94
N LEU A 60 -8.73 -18.49 -24.25
CA LEU A 60 -8.63 -18.43 -22.78
C LEU A 60 -8.18 -17.04 -22.30
N PHE A 61 -7.13 -16.47 -22.92
CA PHE A 61 -6.63 -15.14 -22.60
C PHE A 61 -7.59 -14.00 -22.96
N THR A 62 -8.54 -14.24 -23.87
CA THR A 62 -9.62 -13.29 -24.14
C THR A 62 -10.76 -13.45 -23.15
N TRP A 63 -11.11 -14.69 -22.83
CA TRP A 63 -12.23 -15.01 -21.95
C TRP A 63 -11.95 -14.58 -20.49
N MET A 64 -10.75 -14.84 -19.97
CA MET A 64 -10.42 -14.53 -18.58
C MET A 64 -10.59 -13.05 -18.21
N PRO A 65 -10.02 -12.07 -18.91
CA PRO A 65 -10.22 -10.66 -18.59
C PRO A 65 -11.67 -10.22 -18.68
N ILE A 66 -12.42 -10.73 -19.69
CA ILE A 66 -13.84 -10.39 -19.86
C ILE A 66 -14.68 -10.96 -18.71
N HIS A 67 -14.40 -12.19 -18.29
CA HIS A 67 -15.18 -12.86 -17.25
C HIS A 67 -14.87 -12.31 -15.83
N PHE A 68 -13.62 -11.96 -15.58
CA PHE A 68 -13.16 -11.49 -14.27
C PHE A 68 -12.97 -9.98 -14.17
N HIS A 69 -13.43 -9.19 -15.16
CA HIS A 69 -13.16 -7.74 -15.18
C HIS A 69 -13.65 -7.01 -13.91
N GLU A 70 -14.77 -7.45 -13.32
CA GLU A 70 -15.33 -6.85 -12.11
C GLU A 70 -14.49 -7.03 -10.85
N VAL A 71 -13.61 -8.06 -10.83
CA VAL A 71 -12.75 -8.37 -9.67
C VAL A 71 -11.30 -7.88 -9.84
N PHE A 72 -10.93 -7.33 -11.01
CA PHE A 72 -9.58 -6.83 -11.22
C PHE A 72 -9.28 -5.56 -10.45
N LEU A 73 -10.15 -4.57 -10.56
CA LEU A 73 -10.01 -3.30 -9.88
C LEU A 73 -11.37 -2.85 -9.33
N PRO A 74 -11.41 -2.42 -8.05
CA PRO A 74 -12.62 -1.81 -7.53
C PRO A 74 -12.90 -0.48 -8.25
N PRO A 75 -14.13 0.05 -8.23
CA PRO A 75 -14.44 1.34 -8.83
C PRO A 75 -13.55 2.47 -8.30
N ALA A 76 -13.01 3.31 -9.19
CA ALA A 76 -12.23 4.46 -8.79
C ALA A 76 -13.14 5.51 -8.14
N ALA A 77 -12.79 5.96 -6.93
CA ALA A 77 -13.56 6.89 -6.12
C ALA A 77 -12.83 8.21 -5.85
N SER A 78 -11.83 8.55 -6.67
CA SER A 78 -11.13 9.84 -6.62
C SER A 78 -10.84 10.37 -8.01
N THR A 79 -10.65 11.67 -8.14
CA THR A 79 -10.27 12.31 -9.40
C THR A 79 -8.94 11.75 -9.92
N GLN A 80 -7.98 11.54 -9.03
CA GLN A 80 -6.66 10.96 -9.35
C GLN A 80 -6.81 9.50 -9.78
N GLY A 81 -7.70 8.75 -9.12
CA GLY A 81 -7.97 7.36 -9.45
C GLY A 81 -8.49 7.19 -10.87
N VAL A 82 -9.42 8.04 -11.31
CA VAL A 82 -9.93 8.03 -12.68
C VAL A 82 -8.82 8.30 -13.71
N LEU A 83 -7.90 9.24 -13.43
CA LEU A 83 -6.76 9.51 -14.32
C LEU A 83 -5.80 8.32 -14.42
N ILE A 84 -5.56 7.63 -13.32
CA ILE A 84 -4.72 6.43 -13.27
C ILE A 84 -5.38 5.28 -14.03
N ASP A 85 -6.69 5.06 -13.85
CA ASP A 85 -7.43 4.03 -14.56
C ASP A 85 -7.43 4.29 -16.07
N GLN A 86 -7.62 5.53 -16.53
CA GLN A 86 -7.51 5.89 -17.94
C GLN A 86 -6.11 5.60 -18.52
N LEU A 87 -5.05 5.90 -17.78
CA LEU A 87 -3.68 5.56 -18.19
C LEU A 87 -3.51 4.03 -18.27
N TYR A 88 -4.11 3.31 -17.33
CA TYR A 88 -4.08 1.85 -17.29
C TYR A 88 -4.80 1.23 -18.48
N ASP A 89 -5.99 1.73 -18.83
CA ASP A 89 -6.78 1.28 -19.97
C ASP A 89 -6.04 1.46 -21.31
N ILE A 90 -5.40 2.61 -21.51
CA ILE A 90 -4.57 2.85 -22.71
C ILE A 90 -3.44 1.83 -22.80
N ASN A 91 -2.77 1.55 -21.68
CA ASN A 91 -1.71 0.55 -21.65
C ASN A 91 -2.24 -0.87 -21.95
N TRP A 92 -3.43 -1.23 -21.43
CA TRP A 92 -4.06 -2.51 -21.74
C TRP A 92 -4.35 -2.68 -23.24
N VAL A 93 -4.84 -1.62 -23.90
CA VAL A 93 -5.07 -1.65 -25.36
C VAL A 93 -3.77 -1.85 -26.12
N VAL A 94 -2.71 -1.10 -25.77
CA VAL A 94 -1.40 -1.23 -26.44
C VAL A 94 -0.81 -2.62 -26.22
N LEU A 95 -0.80 -3.09 -24.98
CA LEU A 95 -0.28 -4.43 -24.64
C LEU A 95 -1.11 -5.54 -25.28
N GLY A 96 -2.43 -5.38 -25.36
CA GLY A 96 -3.32 -6.31 -26.02
C GLY A 96 -3.00 -6.45 -27.52
N ILE A 97 -2.83 -5.33 -28.23
CA ILE A 97 -2.46 -5.34 -29.67
C ILE A 97 -1.14 -6.09 -29.86
N VAL A 98 -0.11 -5.78 -29.06
CA VAL A 98 1.19 -6.45 -29.16
C VAL A 98 1.07 -7.93 -28.80
N PHE A 99 0.38 -8.27 -27.71
CA PHE A 99 0.19 -9.64 -27.26
C PHE A 99 -0.50 -10.50 -28.30
N PHE A 100 -1.65 -10.07 -28.82
CA PHE A 100 -2.37 -10.83 -29.83
C PHE A 100 -1.60 -10.89 -31.14
N GLY A 101 -1.04 -9.78 -31.60
CA GLY A 101 -0.26 -9.74 -32.84
C GLY A 101 0.94 -10.68 -32.82
N THR A 102 1.73 -10.65 -31.77
CA THR A 102 2.92 -11.51 -31.64
C THR A 102 2.57 -12.99 -31.44
N ASN A 103 1.58 -13.30 -30.61
CA ASN A 103 1.18 -14.68 -30.36
C ASN A 103 0.48 -15.31 -31.58
N ILE A 104 -0.37 -14.57 -32.31
CA ILE A 104 -0.96 -15.04 -33.57
C ILE A 104 0.15 -15.36 -34.57
N ALA A 105 1.12 -14.46 -34.76
CA ALA A 105 2.26 -14.70 -35.66
C ALA A 105 3.07 -15.93 -35.21
N LEU A 106 3.35 -16.04 -33.89
CA LEU A 106 4.10 -17.17 -33.33
C LEU A 106 3.44 -18.51 -33.65
N PHE A 107 2.18 -18.69 -33.28
CA PHE A 107 1.48 -19.97 -33.49
C PHE A 107 1.18 -20.22 -34.95
N TRP A 108 0.93 -19.17 -35.73
CA TRP A 108 0.76 -19.28 -37.17
C TRP A 108 2.02 -19.82 -37.85
N PHE A 109 3.19 -19.22 -37.54
CA PHE A 109 4.45 -19.66 -38.15
C PHE A 109 4.88 -21.03 -37.64
N ALA A 110 4.75 -21.33 -36.36
CA ALA A 110 5.04 -22.64 -35.79
C ALA A 110 4.21 -23.74 -36.47
N GLY A 111 2.94 -23.52 -36.70
CA GLY A 111 2.05 -24.47 -37.36
C GLY A 111 2.22 -24.54 -38.87
N LYS A 112 2.63 -23.44 -39.53
CA LYS A 112 2.79 -23.38 -40.98
C LYS A 112 4.13 -23.92 -41.48
N TYR A 113 5.22 -23.64 -40.77
CA TYR A 113 6.58 -23.89 -41.20
C TYR A 113 7.21 -25.13 -40.54
N TYR A 114 6.41 -26.18 -40.27
CA TYR A 114 6.94 -27.45 -39.83
C TYR A 114 7.80 -28.12 -40.94
N HIS A 115 8.71 -29.00 -40.53
CA HIS A 115 9.59 -29.73 -41.50
C HIS A 115 8.78 -30.57 -42.50
N ARG A 116 9.16 -30.47 -43.77
CA ARG A 116 8.60 -31.25 -44.90
C ARG A 116 9.73 -31.79 -45.75
N ASP A 117 9.59 -33.03 -46.19
CA ASP A 117 10.60 -33.65 -47.03
C ASP A 117 10.78 -32.84 -48.33
N GLY A 118 12.04 -32.65 -48.71
CA GLY A 118 12.41 -31.90 -49.92
C GLY A 118 12.32 -30.37 -49.81
N LYS A 119 11.83 -29.82 -48.70
CA LYS A 119 11.84 -28.37 -48.45
C LYS A 119 12.92 -28.01 -47.47
N ARG A 120 13.75 -27.01 -47.81
CA ARG A 120 14.76 -26.45 -46.92
C ARG A 120 14.27 -25.11 -46.36
N ALA A 121 14.67 -24.82 -45.11
CA ALA A 121 14.45 -23.51 -44.52
C ALA A 121 15.22 -22.44 -45.32
N TYR A 122 14.57 -21.31 -45.54
CA TYR A 122 15.23 -20.17 -46.17
C TYR A 122 16.14 -19.49 -45.13
N TRP A 123 17.42 -19.39 -45.46
CA TRP A 123 18.40 -18.72 -44.60
C TRP A 123 18.39 -17.21 -44.88
N TYR A 124 17.84 -16.44 -43.96
CA TYR A 124 17.73 -14.98 -44.06
C TYR A 124 18.02 -14.33 -42.71
N PRO A 125 19.31 -14.30 -42.28
CA PRO A 125 19.67 -13.90 -40.90
C PRO A 125 19.58 -12.39 -40.66
N HIS A 126 19.60 -11.56 -41.69
CA HIS A 126 19.59 -10.11 -41.59
C HIS A 126 18.50 -9.47 -42.45
N ASN A 127 17.74 -8.54 -41.86
CA ASN A 127 16.73 -7.76 -42.56
C ASN A 127 16.64 -6.37 -41.94
N ASP A 128 17.49 -5.46 -42.36
CA ASP A 128 17.60 -4.09 -41.82
C ASP A 128 16.27 -3.33 -41.86
N LYS A 129 15.42 -3.55 -42.87
CA LYS A 129 14.10 -2.94 -42.95
C LYS A 129 13.15 -3.44 -41.85
N LEU A 130 13.13 -4.72 -41.61
CA LEU A 130 12.30 -5.33 -40.60
C LEU A 130 12.82 -4.96 -39.20
N GLU A 131 14.14 -4.99 -39.02
CA GLU A 131 14.80 -4.56 -37.81
C GLU A 131 14.46 -3.11 -37.46
N MET A 132 14.51 -2.21 -38.44
CA MET A 132 14.12 -0.82 -38.28
C MET A 132 12.64 -0.67 -37.88
N ILE A 133 11.73 -1.44 -38.48
CA ILE A 133 10.29 -1.38 -38.18
C ILE A 133 10.02 -1.80 -36.74
N TRP A 134 10.52 -2.95 -36.31
CA TRP A 134 10.23 -3.45 -34.94
C TRP A 134 10.99 -2.70 -33.86
N THR A 135 11.97 -1.85 -34.19
CA THR A 135 12.64 -0.95 -33.27
C THR A 135 11.94 0.41 -33.21
N ILE A 136 11.68 1.05 -34.37
CA ILE A 136 11.14 2.40 -34.43
C ILE A 136 9.68 2.45 -33.98
N VAL A 137 8.83 1.51 -34.44
CA VAL A 137 7.40 1.54 -34.13
C VAL A 137 7.15 1.39 -32.61
N PRO A 138 7.69 0.37 -31.92
CA PRO A 138 7.55 0.30 -30.48
C PRO A 138 8.17 1.50 -29.73
N THR A 139 9.30 2.01 -30.20
CA THR A 139 9.92 3.19 -29.59
C THR A 139 9.01 4.41 -29.61
N ILE A 140 8.36 4.69 -30.75
CA ILE A 140 7.41 5.81 -30.86
C ILE A 140 6.23 5.61 -29.90
N VAL A 141 5.66 4.40 -29.85
CA VAL A 141 4.53 4.08 -28.96
C VAL A 141 4.92 4.24 -27.49
N LEU A 142 6.10 3.72 -27.10
CA LEU A 142 6.61 3.84 -25.73
C LEU A 142 6.89 5.30 -25.34
N VAL A 143 7.50 6.07 -26.24
CA VAL A 143 7.76 7.51 -25.97
C VAL A 143 6.45 8.27 -25.77
N ALA A 144 5.43 8.01 -26.60
CA ALA A 144 4.11 8.62 -26.43
C ALA A 144 3.47 8.24 -25.09
N GLY A 145 3.54 6.95 -24.69
CA GLY A 145 3.07 6.45 -23.41
C GLY A 145 3.80 7.10 -22.22
N ILE A 146 5.12 7.23 -22.29
CA ILE A 146 5.93 7.88 -21.26
C ILE A 146 5.54 9.35 -21.11
N ILE A 147 5.42 10.09 -22.21
CA ILE A 147 5.03 11.53 -22.17
C ILE A 147 3.64 11.65 -21.53
N TYR A 148 2.68 10.83 -21.91
CA TYR A 148 1.35 10.85 -21.31
C TYR A 148 1.39 10.50 -19.82
N GLY A 149 2.17 9.48 -19.43
CA GLY A 149 2.39 9.11 -18.03
C GLY A 149 2.99 10.25 -17.21
N ILE A 150 3.96 10.98 -17.74
CA ILE A 150 4.56 12.15 -17.06
C ILE A 150 3.52 13.27 -16.89
N ILE A 151 2.66 13.50 -17.89
CA ILE A 151 1.58 14.50 -17.79
C ILE A 151 0.61 14.13 -16.66
N VAL A 152 0.17 12.87 -16.59
CA VAL A 152 -0.71 12.36 -15.53
C VAL A 152 0.00 12.46 -14.17
N TRP A 153 1.24 12.02 -14.07
CA TRP A 153 2.05 12.13 -12.86
C TRP A 153 2.14 13.56 -12.35
N ASN A 154 2.47 14.51 -13.21
CA ASN A 154 2.58 15.93 -12.83
C ASN A 154 1.25 16.51 -12.34
N ARG A 155 0.12 16.03 -12.86
CA ARG A 155 -1.22 16.44 -12.37
C ARG A 155 -1.51 15.87 -10.98
N ILE A 156 -1.14 14.62 -10.74
CA ILE A 156 -1.39 13.92 -9.47
C ILE A 156 -0.48 14.45 -8.36
N THR A 157 0.76 14.85 -8.69
CA THR A 157 1.77 15.31 -7.72
C THR A 157 1.90 16.83 -7.68
N ALA A 158 1.03 17.57 -8.36
CA ALA A 158 1.04 19.02 -8.35
C ALA A 158 0.86 19.56 -6.91
N PRO A 159 1.49 20.68 -6.55
CA PRO A 159 1.24 21.33 -5.27
C PRO A 159 -0.24 21.68 -5.12
N VAL A 160 -0.76 21.51 -3.93
CA VAL A 160 -2.15 21.86 -3.60
C VAL A 160 -2.34 23.38 -3.56
N ALA A 161 -3.57 23.85 -3.79
CA ALA A 161 -3.89 25.25 -3.67
C ALA A 161 -3.72 25.74 -2.22
N PRO A 162 -3.33 27.00 -2.00
CA PRO A 162 -3.32 27.57 -0.65
C PRO A 162 -4.70 27.47 0.00
N GLY A 163 -4.75 27.01 1.26
CA GLY A 163 -6.01 26.81 1.98
C GLY A 163 -6.70 25.47 1.72
N THR A 164 -6.08 24.57 0.97
CA THR A 164 -6.55 23.18 0.87
C THR A 164 -6.60 22.55 2.26
N MET A 165 -7.68 21.83 2.54
CA MET A 165 -7.87 21.12 3.79
C MET A 165 -6.73 20.11 4.01
N GLN A 166 -6.09 20.17 5.15
CA GLN A 166 -5.03 19.23 5.56
C GLN A 166 -5.57 18.22 6.58
N VAL A 167 -5.25 16.95 6.40
CA VAL A 167 -5.51 15.89 7.37
C VAL A 167 -4.19 15.18 7.65
N GLU A 168 -3.78 15.10 8.89
CA GLU A 168 -2.60 14.34 9.26
C GLU A 168 -2.96 12.90 9.58
N MET A 169 -2.16 11.98 9.01
CA MET A 169 -2.22 10.55 9.24
C MET A 169 -0.96 10.11 9.96
N TYR A 170 -1.10 9.64 11.18
CA TYR A 170 0.02 9.19 12.01
C TYR A 170 -0.03 7.69 12.20
N SER A 171 1.01 6.99 11.77
CA SER A 171 1.13 5.55 11.84
C SER A 171 2.07 5.09 12.96
N LYS A 172 1.71 4.01 13.61
CA LYS A 172 2.56 3.23 14.53
C LYS A 172 2.19 1.75 14.42
N GLN A 173 3.02 0.87 14.94
CA GLN A 173 2.73 -0.57 15.01
C GLN A 173 1.64 -0.85 16.08
N PHE A 174 0.40 -1.22 15.74
CA PHE A 174 -0.14 -1.49 14.38
C PHE A 174 -1.45 -0.71 14.20
N ASP A 175 -1.38 0.60 14.19
CA ASP A 175 -2.53 1.47 14.35
C ASP A 175 -2.37 2.77 13.56
N TRP A 176 -3.50 3.40 13.20
CA TRP A 176 -3.60 4.70 12.58
C TRP A 176 -4.26 5.71 13.50
N THR A 177 -3.74 6.92 13.53
CA THR A 177 -4.34 8.05 14.22
C THR A 177 -4.45 9.22 13.27
N PHE A 178 -5.58 9.89 13.28
CA PHE A 178 -5.87 11.01 12.39
C PHE A 178 -5.97 12.31 13.16
N ARG A 179 -5.49 13.39 12.54
CA ARG A 179 -5.61 14.73 13.10
C ARG A 179 -6.20 15.65 12.04
N TYR A 180 -7.25 16.35 12.46
CA TYR A 180 -7.95 17.34 11.66
C TYR A 180 -7.68 18.73 12.23
N PRO A 181 -7.62 19.77 11.36
CA PRO A 181 -7.49 21.13 11.83
C PRO A 181 -8.71 21.57 12.64
N GLY A 182 -8.49 22.47 13.56
CA GLY A 182 -9.53 23.11 14.34
C GLY A 182 -10.35 24.12 13.55
N LYS A 183 -10.87 25.14 14.26
CA LYS A 183 -11.70 26.19 13.65
C LYS A 183 -10.93 27.12 12.71
N ASP A 184 -9.63 27.24 12.93
CA ASP A 184 -8.74 28.08 12.13
C ASP A 184 -8.32 27.44 10.79
N GLY A 185 -8.65 26.16 10.58
CA GLY A 185 -8.35 25.41 9.35
C GLY A 185 -6.87 25.08 9.16
N LYS A 186 -6.04 25.19 10.20
CA LYS A 186 -4.61 24.92 10.17
C LYS A 186 -4.23 23.88 11.22
N LEU A 187 -3.24 23.04 10.89
CA LEU A 187 -2.66 22.10 11.84
C LEU A 187 -1.51 22.76 12.63
N GLY A 188 -1.45 22.52 13.92
CA GLY A 188 -0.40 23.01 14.79
C GLY A 188 0.93 22.28 14.60
N ALA A 189 2.00 22.88 15.13
CA ALA A 189 3.33 22.27 15.17
C ALA A 189 3.35 21.00 16.00
N THR A 190 4.26 20.07 15.67
CA THR A 190 4.45 18.81 16.39
C THR A 190 5.92 18.57 16.68
N ASP A 191 6.18 17.90 17.81
CA ASP A 191 7.52 17.45 18.19
C ASP A 191 7.47 16.06 18.82
N PHE A 192 8.29 15.14 18.33
CA PHE A 192 8.30 13.74 18.79
C PHE A 192 8.62 13.59 20.29
N ARG A 193 9.31 14.56 20.88
CA ARG A 193 9.67 14.57 22.32
C ARG A 193 8.46 14.77 23.23
N LEU A 194 7.35 15.28 22.67
CA LEU A 194 6.08 15.46 23.37
C LEU A 194 5.13 14.27 23.21
N ILE A 195 5.55 13.21 22.52
CA ILE A 195 4.72 12.00 22.36
C ILE A 195 4.57 11.32 23.72
N THR A 196 3.32 11.20 24.16
CA THR A 196 2.90 10.51 25.39
C THR A 196 1.60 9.76 25.11
N SER A 197 1.06 9.03 26.10
CA SER A 197 -0.27 8.41 26.00
C SER A 197 -1.37 9.43 25.69
N ASP A 198 -1.26 10.63 26.26
CA ASP A 198 -2.26 11.70 26.16
C ASP A 198 -2.02 12.63 24.97
N ASN A 199 -0.82 12.60 24.40
CA ASN A 199 -0.42 13.36 23.23
C ASN A 199 0.27 12.46 22.20
N PRO A 200 -0.44 11.53 21.57
CA PRO A 200 0.17 10.50 20.71
C PRO A 200 0.82 11.06 19.43
N LEU A 201 0.50 12.27 19.01
CA LEU A 201 1.07 12.93 17.85
C LEU A 201 2.17 13.93 18.18
N GLY A 202 2.42 14.21 19.48
CA GLY A 202 3.40 15.19 19.90
C GLY A 202 3.02 16.61 19.52
N ILE A 203 1.73 16.98 19.62
CA ILE A 203 1.24 18.34 19.34
C ILE A 203 1.87 19.32 20.33
N VAL A 204 2.44 20.41 19.79
CA VAL A 204 3.11 21.42 20.57
C VAL A 204 2.13 22.54 20.93
N THR A 205 1.82 22.65 22.22
CA THR A 205 1.10 23.77 22.79
C THR A 205 1.85 24.24 24.06
N ARG A 206 1.53 25.41 24.59
CA ARG A 206 2.10 25.84 25.87
C ARG A 206 1.80 24.82 26.97
N LYS A 207 0.58 24.29 26.98
CA LYS A 207 0.14 23.33 27.98
C LYS A 207 0.87 22.01 27.85
N SER A 208 0.87 21.38 26.66
CA SER A 208 1.53 20.08 26.42
C SER A 208 3.03 20.14 26.78
N LEU A 209 3.68 21.26 26.46
CA LEU A 209 5.09 21.47 26.74
C LEU A 209 5.35 21.65 28.25
N SER A 210 4.51 22.47 28.93
CA SER A 210 4.64 22.66 30.39
C SER A 210 4.37 21.37 31.17
N ASP A 211 3.35 20.61 30.78
CA ASP A 211 2.99 19.35 31.44
C ASP A 211 4.13 18.33 31.28
N ARG A 212 4.69 18.18 30.06
CA ARG A 212 5.80 17.27 29.83
C ARG A 212 7.07 17.67 30.57
N LEU A 213 7.38 18.97 30.64
CA LEU A 213 8.50 19.49 31.42
C LEU A 213 8.31 19.20 32.90
N ALA A 214 7.11 19.40 33.45
CA ALA A 214 6.80 19.09 34.87
C ALA A 214 6.99 17.59 35.14
N THR A 215 6.46 16.71 34.27
CA THR A 215 6.62 15.26 34.40
C THR A 215 8.09 14.84 34.39
N LEU A 216 8.88 15.31 33.42
CA LEU A 216 10.30 14.97 33.32
C LEU A 216 11.13 15.48 34.50
N LYS A 217 10.82 16.66 35.05
CA LYS A 217 11.47 17.16 36.26
C LYS A 217 11.17 16.27 37.45
N GLN A 218 9.93 15.81 37.60
CA GLN A 218 9.54 14.88 38.64
C GLN A 218 10.23 13.51 38.46
N GLU A 219 10.26 12.98 37.24
CA GLU A 219 10.97 11.73 36.90
C GLU A 219 12.47 11.83 37.23
N SER A 220 13.11 12.97 36.89
CA SER A 220 14.53 13.20 37.20
C SER A 220 14.81 13.25 38.71
N ALA A 221 13.96 13.95 39.45
CA ALA A 221 14.07 14.06 40.91
C ALA A 221 13.88 12.70 41.60
N GLN A 222 12.88 11.92 41.15
CA GLN A 222 12.64 10.58 41.68
C GLN A 222 13.79 9.62 41.35
N ALA A 223 14.26 9.60 40.09
CA ALA A 223 15.39 8.78 39.70
C ALA A 223 16.67 9.09 40.47
N THR A 224 16.91 10.37 40.77
CA THR A 224 18.03 10.81 41.59
C THR A 224 17.89 10.33 43.06
N ALA A 225 16.72 10.48 43.68
CA ALA A 225 16.45 9.99 45.02
C ALA A 225 16.57 8.46 45.13
N ASP A 226 16.06 7.71 44.13
CA ASP A 226 16.15 6.25 44.08
C ASP A 226 17.60 5.78 43.91
N ARG A 227 18.38 6.49 43.13
CA ARG A 227 19.82 6.23 42.94
C ARG A 227 20.59 6.45 44.22
N GLU A 228 20.30 7.54 44.95
CA GLU A 228 20.94 7.84 46.25
C GLU A 228 20.57 6.79 47.29
N ALA A 229 19.30 6.42 47.41
CA ALA A 229 18.81 5.43 48.37
C ALA A 229 19.45 4.04 48.16
N GLN A 230 19.80 3.71 46.93
CA GLN A 230 20.35 2.41 46.55
C GLN A 230 21.88 2.40 46.35
N ALA A 231 22.55 3.52 46.59
CA ALA A 231 23.98 3.70 46.37
C ALA A 231 24.84 2.71 47.19
N ALA A 232 24.39 2.28 48.37
CA ALA A 232 25.10 1.35 49.24
C ALA A 232 24.83 -0.13 48.92
N THR A 233 23.80 -0.42 48.12
CA THR A 233 23.32 -1.79 47.91
C THR A 233 23.53 -2.33 46.48
N LEU A 234 23.62 -1.41 45.50
CA LEU A 234 23.79 -1.79 44.08
C LEU A 234 25.27 -1.89 43.64
N PRO A 235 25.57 -2.76 42.70
CA PRO A 235 26.87 -2.78 42.03
C PRO A 235 27.14 -1.46 41.30
N THR A 236 28.42 -1.11 41.15
CA THR A 236 28.85 0.12 40.45
C THR A 236 28.30 0.23 39.03
N SER A 237 28.29 -0.87 38.26
CA SER A 237 27.71 -0.87 36.89
C SER A 237 26.22 -0.47 36.87
N SER A 238 25.44 -0.94 37.83
CA SER A 238 24.02 -0.57 37.92
C SER A 238 23.80 0.88 38.33
N LEU A 239 24.73 1.46 39.10
CA LEU A 239 24.71 2.89 39.44
C LEU A 239 25.10 3.74 38.23
N GLU A 240 26.07 3.31 37.41
CA GLU A 240 26.44 3.96 36.15
C GLU A 240 25.28 4.00 35.16
N ASP A 241 24.53 2.88 35.01
CA ASP A 241 23.34 2.82 34.18
C ASP A 241 22.27 3.86 34.66
N ARG A 242 22.02 3.96 35.95
CA ARG A 242 21.10 4.95 36.53
C ARG A 242 21.56 6.38 36.29
N ASP A 243 22.87 6.65 36.46
CA ASP A 243 23.45 7.95 36.17
C ASP A 243 23.30 8.31 34.68
N ALA A 244 23.41 7.35 33.79
CA ALA A 244 23.16 7.53 32.35
C ALA A 244 21.70 7.86 32.08
N ASP A 245 20.73 7.18 32.73
CA ASP A 245 19.30 7.44 32.61
C ASP A 245 18.94 8.83 33.11
N ILE A 246 19.44 9.23 34.30
CA ILE A 246 19.22 10.58 34.83
C ILE A 246 19.79 11.63 33.88
N ALA A 247 20.99 11.41 33.34
CA ALA A 247 21.59 12.32 32.38
C ALA A 247 20.77 12.37 31.06
N HIS A 248 20.15 11.27 30.66
CA HIS A 248 19.23 11.25 29.49
C HIS A 248 17.99 12.12 29.78
N ILE A 249 17.32 11.94 30.91
CA ILE A 249 16.16 12.75 31.31
C ILE A 249 16.52 14.22 31.34
N ASN A 250 17.66 14.58 31.93
CA ASN A 250 18.08 15.98 32.01
C ASN A 250 18.36 16.60 30.66
N ARG A 251 19.01 15.85 29.73
CA ARG A 251 19.17 16.29 28.33
C ARG A 251 17.82 16.49 27.63
N MET A 252 16.80 15.66 27.92
CA MET A 252 15.46 15.84 27.39
C MET A 252 14.80 17.13 27.93
N ILE A 253 14.95 17.43 29.24
CA ILE A 253 14.48 18.69 29.85
C ILE A 253 15.12 19.88 29.14
N GLU A 254 16.43 19.90 28.98
CA GLU A 254 17.14 20.99 28.28
C GLU A 254 16.65 21.22 26.87
N ARG A 255 16.43 20.13 26.11
CA ARG A 255 15.90 20.18 24.74
C ARG A 255 14.48 20.73 24.69
N LEU A 256 13.62 20.36 25.63
CA LEU A 256 12.26 20.90 25.72
C LEU A 256 12.22 22.35 26.16
N MET A 257 13.14 22.78 27.06
CA MET A 257 13.31 24.20 27.37
C MET A 257 13.78 24.98 26.14
N GLY A 258 14.66 24.42 25.33
CA GLY A 258 15.04 24.99 24.04
C GLY A 258 13.85 25.11 23.07
N LEU A 259 13.00 24.09 23.01
CA LEU A 259 11.76 24.11 22.20
C LEU A 259 10.79 25.18 22.73
N GLN A 260 10.66 25.33 24.04
CA GLN A 260 9.82 26.37 24.66
C GLN A 260 10.27 27.77 24.22
N LYS A 261 11.57 28.01 24.25
CA LYS A 261 12.14 29.28 23.79
C LYS A 261 11.87 29.52 22.31
N LEU A 262 12.10 28.50 21.46
CA LEU A 262 11.81 28.60 20.03
C LEU A 262 10.34 28.91 19.77
N MET A 263 9.43 28.27 20.47
CA MET A 263 7.99 28.54 20.40
C MET A 263 7.66 29.98 20.74
N GLU A 264 8.18 30.50 21.89
CA GLU A 264 7.91 31.87 22.33
C GLU A 264 8.49 32.91 21.35
N ASP A 265 9.72 32.66 20.84
CA ASP A 265 10.36 33.54 19.86
C ASP A 265 9.57 33.54 18.54
N ASP A 266 9.10 32.39 18.06
CA ASP A 266 8.30 32.29 16.84
C ASP A 266 6.92 32.95 17.00
N ILE A 267 6.25 32.73 18.12
CA ILE A 267 4.97 33.40 18.43
C ILE A 267 5.16 34.93 18.48
N LYS A 268 6.25 35.40 19.06
CA LYS A 268 6.54 36.84 19.11
C LYS A 268 6.80 37.42 17.71
N ALA A 269 7.47 36.66 16.82
CA ALA A 269 7.79 37.10 15.47
C ALA A 269 6.59 37.05 14.53
N ASN A 270 5.79 35.99 14.58
CA ASN A 270 4.76 35.64 13.58
C ASN A 270 3.32 35.80 14.11
N GLY A 271 3.14 36.00 15.42
CA GLY A 271 1.83 36.19 16.07
C GLY A 271 0.87 35.03 15.76
N ALA A 272 -0.32 35.37 15.28
CA ALA A 272 -1.37 34.39 14.92
C ALA A 272 -1.01 33.49 13.70
N ASN A 273 0.08 33.79 12.98
CA ASN A 273 0.55 32.94 11.88
C ASN A 273 1.59 31.90 12.31
N SER A 274 2.00 31.93 13.60
CA SER A 274 2.90 30.91 14.15
C SER A 274 2.23 29.54 14.16
N ALA A 275 2.92 28.51 13.68
CA ALA A 275 2.43 27.12 13.72
C ALA A 275 2.15 26.63 15.15
N TYR A 276 2.78 27.22 16.16
CA TYR A 276 2.56 26.88 17.56
C TYR A 276 1.25 27.41 18.14
N MET A 277 0.55 28.30 17.41
CA MET A 277 -0.75 28.83 17.85
C MET A 277 -1.94 27.97 17.44
N HIS A 278 -1.75 27.04 16.48
CA HIS A 278 -2.82 26.30 15.86
C HIS A 278 -3.12 24.94 16.50
N GLY A 279 -2.21 24.39 17.34
CA GLY A 279 -2.33 23.03 17.87
C GLY A 279 -3.41 22.83 18.95
N ALA A 280 -3.83 23.89 19.65
CA ALA A 280 -4.75 23.78 20.78
C ALA A 280 -6.17 23.33 20.36
N ASP A 281 -6.64 23.75 19.19
CA ASP A 281 -7.96 23.43 18.67
C ASP A 281 -7.96 22.28 17.64
N ASP A 282 -6.79 21.68 17.37
CA ASP A 282 -6.66 20.45 16.58
C ASP A 282 -7.50 19.32 17.18
N LYS A 283 -7.92 18.39 16.33
CA LYS A 283 -8.79 17.28 16.70
C LYS A 283 -8.13 15.95 16.37
N VAL A 284 -7.93 15.14 17.38
CA VAL A 284 -7.27 13.83 17.26
C VAL A 284 -8.31 12.74 17.43
N THR A 285 -8.35 11.82 16.47
CA THR A 285 -9.33 10.73 16.43
C THR A 285 -8.75 9.47 15.80
N LYS A 286 -9.44 8.33 16.00
CA LYS A 286 -9.20 7.06 15.31
C LYS A 286 -10.09 6.89 14.07
N GLU A 287 -11.09 7.74 13.91
CA GLU A 287 -11.99 7.72 12.78
C GLU A 287 -11.40 8.50 11.61
N PHE A 288 -11.46 7.93 10.42
CA PHE A 288 -10.97 8.56 9.21
C PHE A 288 -12.14 8.97 8.31
N HIS A 289 -12.39 10.26 8.24
CA HIS A 289 -13.46 10.85 7.43
C HIS A 289 -12.92 11.83 6.41
N LEU A 290 -13.50 11.85 5.22
CA LEU A 290 -13.16 12.81 4.17
C LEU A 290 -14.44 13.37 3.53
N PRO A 291 -14.48 14.67 3.20
CA PRO A 291 -15.59 15.25 2.46
C PRO A 291 -15.49 14.89 0.97
N VAL A 292 -16.61 14.51 0.35
CA VAL A 292 -16.71 14.31 -1.10
C VAL A 292 -16.50 15.63 -1.85
N ASP A 293 -16.00 15.58 -3.06
CA ASP A 293 -15.75 16.71 -3.97
C ASP A 293 -14.84 17.82 -3.41
N THR A 294 -14.08 17.53 -2.36
CA THR A 294 -13.16 18.46 -1.72
C THR A 294 -11.72 17.97 -1.90
N ASP A 295 -10.83 18.88 -2.32
CA ASP A 295 -9.40 18.57 -2.34
C ASP A 295 -8.86 18.50 -0.92
N VAL A 296 -8.15 17.41 -0.59
CA VAL A 296 -7.55 17.17 0.71
C VAL A 296 -6.08 16.83 0.55
N GLU A 297 -5.23 17.51 1.30
CA GLU A 297 -3.82 17.15 1.45
C GLU A 297 -3.65 16.24 2.68
N LEU A 298 -3.19 15.03 2.46
CA LEU A 298 -2.84 14.09 3.52
C LEU A 298 -1.37 14.27 3.90
N LEU A 299 -1.12 14.63 5.15
CA LEU A 299 0.21 14.75 5.76
C LEU A 299 0.48 13.46 6.53
N MET A 300 1.51 12.71 6.15
CA MET A 300 1.74 11.39 6.72
C MET A 300 3.05 11.33 7.48
N ARG A 301 3.00 10.86 8.71
CA ARG A 301 4.17 10.62 9.57
C ARG A 301 4.10 9.25 10.22
N SER A 302 5.25 8.74 10.64
CA SER A 302 5.35 7.50 11.40
C SER A 302 6.08 7.71 12.72
N GLN A 303 5.67 6.95 13.74
CA GLN A 303 6.30 6.95 15.06
C GLN A 303 7.53 6.02 15.12
N ASP A 304 7.48 4.89 14.43
CA ASP A 304 8.38 3.76 14.67
C ASP A 304 9.08 3.27 13.39
N VAL A 305 8.40 2.55 12.53
CA VAL A 305 8.93 1.98 11.29
C VAL A 305 8.24 2.60 10.07
N ILE A 306 8.70 2.24 8.88
CA ILE A 306 8.03 2.65 7.64
C ILE A 306 6.73 1.85 7.49
N HIS A 307 5.60 2.58 7.37
CA HIS A 307 4.32 2.03 6.92
C HIS A 307 3.97 2.61 5.54
N SER A 308 2.87 2.19 4.96
CA SER A 308 2.38 2.76 3.70
C SER A 308 0.87 2.92 3.76
N ALA A 309 0.41 4.15 3.68
CA ALA A 309 -1.00 4.45 3.56
C ALA A 309 -1.48 4.10 2.15
N TYR A 310 -2.32 3.08 2.04
CA TYR A 310 -2.88 2.61 0.78
C TYR A 310 -4.40 2.65 0.81
N LEU A 311 -4.97 3.38 -0.14
CA LEU A 311 -6.40 3.58 -0.35
C LEU A 311 -6.79 3.02 -1.72
N PRO A 312 -7.21 1.73 -1.83
CA PRO A 312 -7.41 1.05 -3.11
C PRO A 312 -8.37 1.78 -4.05
N HIS A 313 -9.55 2.16 -3.56
CA HIS A 313 -10.57 2.86 -4.35
C HIS A 313 -10.17 4.28 -4.77
N MET A 314 -9.24 4.89 -4.04
CA MET A 314 -8.69 6.21 -4.40
C MET A 314 -7.48 6.12 -5.32
N ARG A 315 -6.97 4.92 -5.60
CA ARG A 315 -5.67 4.68 -6.31
C ARG A 315 -4.52 5.46 -5.70
N ALA A 316 -4.56 5.64 -4.38
CA ALA A 316 -3.63 6.46 -3.66
C ALA A 316 -2.76 5.60 -2.73
N GLN A 317 -1.45 5.80 -2.81
CA GLN A 317 -0.48 5.14 -1.93
C GLN A 317 0.69 6.06 -1.65
N MET A 318 1.07 6.17 -0.36
CA MET A 318 2.26 6.90 0.06
C MET A 318 2.84 6.29 1.33
N ASN A 319 4.16 6.21 1.40
CA ASN A 319 4.84 5.73 2.60
C ASN A 319 4.81 6.78 3.71
N THR A 320 4.59 6.33 4.94
CA THR A 320 4.80 7.10 6.16
C THR A 320 6.17 6.72 6.72
N VAL A 321 7.04 7.71 6.88
CA VAL A 321 8.45 7.48 7.20
C VAL A 321 8.79 8.15 8.54
N PRO A 322 9.46 7.45 9.47
CA PRO A 322 9.92 8.06 10.71
C PRO A 322 10.85 9.25 10.45
N GLY A 323 10.62 10.37 11.16
CA GLY A 323 11.42 11.57 11.03
C GLY A 323 11.15 12.42 9.78
N MET A 324 10.21 12.02 8.93
CA MET A 324 9.85 12.74 7.70
C MET A 324 8.33 12.90 7.60
N THR A 325 7.87 14.05 7.11
CA THR A 325 6.47 14.23 6.70
C THR A 325 6.35 14.02 5.21
N THR A 326 5.69 12.96 4.79
CA THR A 326 5.33 12.73 3.39
C THR A 326 3.95 13.32 3.10
N ARG A 327 3.68 13.63 1.83
CA ARG A 327 2.45 14.32 1.42
C ARG A 327 1.82 13.63 0.22
N MET A 328 0.52 13.60 0.22
CA MET A 328 -0.28 13.14 -0.90
C MET A 328 -1.58 13.94 -0.92
N HIS A 329 -2.04 14.37 -2.08
CA HIS A 329 -3.37 14.96 -2.16
C HIS A 329 -4.31 14.07 -2.94
N LEU A 330 -5.58 14.14 -2.61
CA LEU A 330 -6.65 13.45 -3.31
C LEU A 330 -7.96 14.21 -3.18
N LYS A 331 -8.84 13.98 -4.15
CA LYS A 331 -10.21 14.49 -4.15
C LYS A 331 -11.15 13.31 -4.27
N PRO A 332 -11.82 12.88 -3.18
CA PRO A 332 -12.85 11.85 -3.23
C PRO A 332 -14.02 12.30 -4.11
N THR A 333 -14.58 11.41 -4.93
CA THR A 333 -15.67 11.73 -5.86
C THR A 333 -16.97 10.95 -5.60
N ILE A 334 -16.91 9.91 -4.77
CA ILE A 334 -18.04 9.03 -4.48
C ILE A 334 -18.14 8.86 -2.96
N THR A 335 -19.33 9.13 -2.39
CA THR A 335 -19.54 8.91 -0.95
C THR A 335 -19.60 7.42 -0.62
N THR A 336 -19.36 7.06 0.65
CA THR A 336 -19.45 5.68 1.13
C THR A 336 -20.86 5.11 0.85
N ASP A 337 -21.92 5.88 1.11
CA ASP A 337 -23.30 5.44 0.87
C ASP A 337 -23.59 5.23 -0.63
N SER A 338 -23.08 6.11 -1.50
CA SER A 338 -23.19 5.92 -2.95
C SER A 338 -22.48 4.66 -3.42
N MET A 339 -21.30 4.36 -2.85
CA MET A 339 -20.55 3.15 -3.18
C MET A 339 -21.27 1.88 -2.69
N ARG A 340 -21.92 1.92 -1.52
CA ARG A 340 -22.78 0.82 -1.02
C ARG A 340 -23.89 0.48 -2.02
N VAL A 341 -24.54 1.51 -2.58
CA VAL A 341 -25.56 1.33 -3.62
C VAL A 341 -24.96 0.79 -4.91
N MET A 342 -23.85 1.35 -5.39
CA MET A 342 -23.19 0.94 -6.64
C MET A 342 -22.71 -0.51 -6.62
N THR A 343 -22.19 -0.95 -5.49
CA THR A 343 -21.67 -2.32 -5.32
C THR A 343 -22.73 -3.31 -4.84
N ASN A 344 -23.96 -2.84 -4.59
CA ASN A 344 -25.04 -3.63 -3.97
C ASN A 344 -24.57 -4.32 -2.68
N ASN A 345 -23.72 -3.64 -1.90
CA ASN A 345 -23.19 -4.12 -0.63
C ASN A 345 -23.42 -3.07 0.46
N PRO A 346 -24.44 -3.26 1.32
CA PRO A 346 -24.76 -2.32 2.42
C PRO A 346 -23.67 -2.26 3.49
N GLU A 347 -22.84 -3.30 3.60
CA GLU A 347 -21.71 -3.40 4.56
C GLU A 347 -20.41 -2.80 4.00
N PHE A 348 -20.45 -2.20 2.79
CA PHE A 348 -19.25 -1.64 2.19
C PHE A 348 -18.73 -0.45 2.98
N ASP A 349 -17.43 -0.43 3.25
CA ASP A 349 -16.66 0.73 3.68
C ASP A 349 -15.40 0.88 2.83
N TYR A 350 -14.98 2.11 2.57
CA TYR A 350 -13.64 2.35 2.08
C TYR A 350 -12.64 1.95 3.16
N ILE A 351 -11.48 1.50 2.72
CA ILE A 351 -10.46 1.03 3.65
C ILE A 351 -9.11 1.70 3.38
N LEU A 352 -8.48 2.13 4.46
CA LEU A 352 -7.06 2.46 4.52
C LEU A 352 -6.32 1.23 5.01
N MET A 353 -5.33 0.77 4.26
CA MET A 353 -4.52 -0.40 4.62
C MET A 353 -3.03 -0.04 4.68
N CYS A 354 -2.29 -0.73 5.53
CA CYS A 354 -0.84 -0.69 5.45
C CYS A 354 -0.35 -1.59 4.31
N ASN A 355 0.40 -1.02 3.34
CA ASN A 355 0.94 -1.75 2.19
C ASN A 355 2.47 -1.92 2.25
N LYS A 356 3.06 -1.76 3.43
CA LYS A 356 4.49 -1.99 3.70
C LYS A 356 4.64 -2.88 4.92
N VAL A 357 5.30 -4.04 4.76
CA VAL A 357 5.52 -4.97 5.88
C VAL A 357 6.18 -4.21 7.04
N CYS A 358 5.43 -4.06 8.14
CA CYS A 358 5.81 -3.25 9.30
C CYS A 358 5.94 -4.06 10.59
N GLY A 359 5.71 -5.37 10.56
CA GLY A 359 5.85 -6.26 11.71
C GLY A 359 4.80 -7.37 11.73
N ILE A 360 4.66 -8.04 12.87
CA ILE A 360 3.88 -9.27 13.02
C ILE A 360 2.38 -9.08 12.75
N SER A 361 1.80 -7.93 13.10
CA SER A 361 0.37 -7.64 12.87
C SER A 361 0.15 -6.70 11.67
N HIS A 362 1.09 -6.66 10.73
CA HIS A 362 0.97 -5.86 9.51
C HIS A 362 -0.33 -6.11 8.75
N TYR A 363 -0.77 -7.36 8.66
CA TYR A 363 -2.00 -7.76 7.95
C TYR A 363 -3.28 -7.15 8.54
N ASN A 364 -3.27 -6.77 9.81
CA ASN A 364 -4.41 -6.21 10.52
C ASN A 364 -4.33 -4.69 10.70
N MET A 365 -3.28 -4.04 10.18
CA MET A 365 -3.10 -2.60 10.26
C MET A 365 -3.94 -1.90 9.20
N GLN A 366 -5.20 -1.66 9.52
CA GLN A 366 -6.19 -1.05 8.65
C GLN A 366 -7.13 -0.13 9.42
N ALA A 367 -7.78 0.80 8.72
CA ALA A 367 -8.82 1.67 9.26
C ALA A 367 -9.91 1.89 8.21
N PRO A 368 -11.20 1.87 8.60
CA PRO A 368 -12.27 2.27 7.71
C PRO A 368 -12.14 3.76 7.37
N LEU A 369 -12.48 4.11 6.11
CA LEU A 369 -12.58 5.48 5.67
C LEU A 369 -14.04 5.76 5.30
N THR A 370 -14.64 6.77 5.92
CA THR A 370 -15.95 7.30 5.57
C THR A 370 -15.79 8.51 4.65
N VAL A 371 -16.34 8.43 3.45
CA VAL A 371 -16.48 9.59 2.56
C VAL A 371 -17.92 10.05 2.59
N GLU A 372 -18.15 11.29 2.96
CA GLU A 372 -19.50 11.82 3.18
C GLU A 372 -19.69 13.20 2.54
N ALA A 373 -20.93 13.65 2.44
CA ALA A 373 -21.23 15.00 1.96
C ALA A 373 -20.53 16.06 2.83
N ALA A 374 -20.05 17.15 2.22
CA ALA A 374 -19.30 18.20 2.93
C ALA A 374 -20.05 18.77 4.15
N GLY A 375 -21.40 18.82 4.10
CA GLY A 375 -22.23 19.24 5.23
C GLY A 375 -22.18 18.25 6.41
N ALA A 376 -22.28 16.96 6.14
CA ALA A 376 -22.21 15.88 7.15
C ALA A 376 -20.81 15.84 7.78
N PHE A 377 -19.77 15.87 6.95
CA PHE A 377 -18.38 15.98 7.41
C PHE A 377 -18.17 17.17 8.35
N LYS A 378 -18.71 18.34 8.02
CA LYS A 378 -18.59 19.52 8.86
C LYS A 378 -19.25 19.32 10.21
N VAL A 379 -20.43 18.69 10.28
CA VAL A 379 -21.13 18.37 11.53
C VAL A 379 -20.29 17.38 12.35
N TRP A 380 -19.87 16.29 11.75
CA TRP A 380 -19.00 15.31 12.41
C TRP A 380 -17.73 15.97 12.95
N ASN A 381 -17.02 16.75 12.13
CA ASN A 381 -15.77 17.41 12.54
C ASN A 381 -16.00 18.41 13.70
N ILE A 382 -17.13 19.12 13.75
CA ILE A 382 -17.47 20.04 14.87
C ILE A 382 -17.68 19.27 16.18
N MET A 383 -18.24 18.05 16.12
CA MET A 383 -18.50 17.21 17.28
C MET A 383 -17.23 16.62 17.90
N LEU A 384 -16.15 16.52 17.15
CA LEU A 384 -14.88 16.02 17.69
C LEU A 384 -14.35 16.94 18.78
N PRO A 385 -13.83 16.34 19.87
CA PRO A 385 -13.21 17.12 20.94
C PRO A 385 -11.92 17.79 20.43
N VAL A 386 -11.66 19.01 20.90
CA VAL A 386 -10.41 19.72 20.65
C VAL A 386 -9.29 19.23 21.58
N PHE A 387 -8.05 19.25 21.11
CA PHE A 387 -6.90 18.66 21.79
C PHE A 387 -6.73 19.19 23.25
N GLU A 388 -6.76 20.49 23.49
CA GLU A 388 -6.57 21.01 24.83
C GLU A 388 -7.78 20.84 25.77
N LYS A 389 -9.00 20.62 25.24
CA LYS A 389 -10.19 20.36 26.05
C LYS A 389 -10.52 18.90 26.27
N ALA A 390 -9.90 18.04 25.50
CA ALA A 390 -10.28 16.61 25.39
C ALA A 390 -9.64 15.81 26.48
N GLY A 391 -9.01 16.17 27.44
CA GLY A 391 -8.36 15.17 28.32
C GLY A 391 -8.31 13.81 27.60
N SER A 392 -7.29 13.10 27.63
CA SER A 392 -6.98 11.89 26.84
C SER A 392 -8.09 11.31 25.94
N PRO A 393 -7.94 11.18 24.63
CA PRO A 393 -8.93 10.49 23.81
C PRO A 393 -9.17 9.11 24.40
N ALA A 394 -10.43 8.75 24.65
CA ALA A 394 -10.79 7.42 25.10
C ALA A 394 -10.14 6.39 24.17
N PRO A 395 -9.46 5.35 24.68
CA PRO A 395 -8.93 4.29 23.85
C PRO A 395 -10.08 3.75 23.00
N ALA A 396 -9.93 3.77 21.69
CA ALA A 396 -10.87 3.07 20.80
C ALA A 396 -10.97 1.64 21.33
N ALA A 397 -12.22 1.17 21.51
CA ALA A 397 -12.45 -0.21 21.92
C ALA A 397 -11.67 -1.11 20.98
N THR A 398 -10.58 -1.64 21.48
CA THR A 398 -9.87 -2.73 20.82
C THR A 398 -10.91 -3.81 20.61
N ALA A 399 -11.28 -4.11 19.38
CA ALA A 399 -11.99 -5.34 19.08
C ALA A 399 -11.14 -6.45 19.72
N GLU A 400 -11.64 -7.01 20.81
CA GLU A 400 -11.03 -8.16 21.45
C GLU A 400 -10.89 -9.22 20.36
N ALA A 401 -9.63 -9.51 20.01
CA ALA A 401 -9.32 -10.67 19.21
C ALA A 401 -9.80 -11.87 20.03
N THR A 402 -10.93 -12.44 19.62
CA THR A 402 -11.41 -13.71 20.16
C THR A 402 -10.27 -14.71 20.01
N PRO A 403 -9.77 -15.32 21.11
CA PRO A 403 -8.76 -16.36 20.99
C PRO A 403 -9.34 -17.49 20.15
N ALA A 404 -8.66 -17.89 19.09
CA ALA A 404 -8.98 -19.10 18.36
C ALA A 404 -8.93 -20.27 19.36
N GLU A 405 -10.07 -20.90 19.60
CA GLU A 405 -10.18 -22.15 20.37
C GLU A 405 -9.22 -23.16 19.74
N GLY A 406 -8.20 -23.50 20.52
CA GLY A 406 -7.29 -24.59 20.19
C GLY A 406 -8.10 -25.90 20.23
N THR A 407 -8.24 -26.53 19.07
CA THR A 407 -8.65 -27.93 18.99
C THR A 407 -7.56 -28.77 19.63
N GLU A 408 -7.80 -29.23 20.86
CA GLU A 408 -7.07 -30.33 21.48
C GLU A 408 -7.25 -31.58 20.60
N GLU A 409 -6.16 -32.00 19.96
CA GLU A 409 -6.06 -33.37 19.45
C GLU A 409 -5.92 -34.33 20.64
N THR A 410 -7.01 -35.00 20.98
CA THR A 410 -6.95 -36.18 21.86
C THR A 410 -6.29 -37.33 21.11
N SER A 411 -5.06 -37.65 21.51
CA SER A 411 -4.40 -38.91 21.17
C SER A 411 -5.15 -40.05 21.87
N GLY A 412 -5.90 -40.81 21.11
CA GLY A 412 -6.51 -42.09 21.53
C GLY A 412 -5.72 -43.24 20.95
N THR A 413 -4.95 -43.89 21.78
CA THR A 413 -4.40 -45.23 21.56
C THR A 413 -5.50 -46.27 21.41
N ASN A 414 -5.58 -46.96 20.28
CA ASN A 414 -5.69 -48.46 20.16
C ASN A 414 -5.59 -48.85 18.68
#